data_5324258819d43b08e35758469df1cff4
#
_entry.id   5324258819d43b08e35758469df1cff4
#
_cell.length_a   1.000
_cell.length_b   1.000
_cell.length_c   1.000
_cell.angle_alpha   90.00
_cell.angle_beta   90.00
_cell.angle_gamma   90.00
#
_symmetry.space_group_name_H-M   'P 1'
#
loop_
_entity.id
_entity.type
_entity.pdbx_description
1 polymer ?
#
loop_
_entity_poly.entity_id
_entity_poly.type
_entity_poly.pdbx_seq_one_letter_code
_entity_poly.pdbx_strand_id
1 'polypeptide(L)'
;MAGAALSFAATCAPAQTGDARYQKLEDEVNALRQQVTTMQEQHTREMAELKGMLKQQAASVAASPQPPGTSSATVAPPSLYDSLKQSAAVLVPQAQGVKGVDLDMSVVLDLYFYHDDTQEGMSHLRQELSGFGHHHDDAEGHDHGGSGNGFNLRHVELGFSAEVDPYFRAWTTVAVDEDGAELEEAVLQTTSLPYGLTLSGGKIKSGIGRINRQHSHNWDFFDAPLVYEQMFGAHGLTEKGLQLTWLAPTPFYLLFGTEVFNGENEHSFNVGDADALPAHDAPRLYTAFMKTGPDLGPNHALQFGLSALSGHHQVVHEDAECADGDSQILGTDFVYKYDAKRAHGEGDFVLQGEYFYRDMDLDGEGDWAGSPWNAKQDGYYVQGLYGFLPRWRGGLRWDQIGLINDLETPEGGSVTYGDSSRLAAMLDWKLSEFSLLRAQAGRGWYETEDGREDAWEFALQWQVTFGKHAAHDF
;
A
#
# COMPACT_ATOMS: atom_id res chain seq x y z
N MET A 1 1.14 -52.53 60.39
CA MET A 1 2.14 -52.07 59.37
C MET A 1 1.62 -50.75 58.84
N ALA A 2 2.43 -49.72 59.04
CA ALA A 2 2.10 -48.32 58.88
C ALA A 2 2.05 -47.91 57.40
N GLY A 3 0.99 -47.20 56.99
CA GLY A 3 0.89 -46.48 55.74
C GLY A 3 0.92 -44.99 56.00
N ALA A 4 2.00 -44.33 55.56
CA ALA A 4 2.21 -42.90 55.70
C ALA A 4 1.39 -42.13 54.64
N ALA A 5 0.50 -41.25 55.08
CA ALA A 5 -0.20 -40.29 54.25
C ALA A 5 0.72 -39.03 54.12
N LEU A 6 1.14 -38.73 52.89
CA LEU A 6 1.81 -37.46 52.55
C LEU A 6 0.72 -36.41 52.23
N SER A 7 0.63 -35.42 53.12
CA SER A 7 -0.23 -34.25 52.95
C SER A 7 0.54 -33.20 52.16
N PHE A 8 0.09 -32.89 50.94
CA PHE A 8 0.56 -31.73 50.17
C PHE A 8 -0.22 -30.51 50.62
N ALA A 9 0.42 -29.61 51.32
CA ALA A 9 -0.10 -28.29 51.59
C ALA A 9 0.19 -27.40 50.39
N ALA A 10 -0.82 -27.05 49.61
CA ALA A 10 -0.77 -26.00 48.62
C ALA A 10 -0.75 -24.65 49.34
N THR A 11 0.35 -23.97 49.27
CA THR A 11 0.45 -22.55 49.69
C THR A 11 -0.20 -21.66 48.61
N CYS A 12 -1.43 -21.23 48.86
CA CYS A 12 -2.03 -20.11 48.12
C CYS A 12 -1.19 -18.85 48.34
N ALA A 13 -0.62 -18.30 47.25
CA ALA A 13 -0.12 -16.96 47.25
C ALA A 13 -1.32 -15.99 47.37
N PRO A 14 -1.24 -14.89 48.12
CA PRO A 14 -2.34 -13.96 48.24
C PRO A 14 -2.54 -13.22 46.93
N ALA A 15 -3.77 -13.22 46.40
CA ALA A 15 -4.20 -12.41 45.30
C ALA A 15 -3.89 -10.92 45.61
N GLN A 16 -3.09 -10.26 44.80
CA GLN A 16 -2.87 -8.82 44.87
C GLN A 16 -4.21 -8.11 44.69
N THR A 17 -4.63 -7.37 45.73
CA THR A 17 -5.85 -6.59 45.69
C THR A 17 -5.79 -5.55 44.56
N GLY A 18 -6.93 -5.28 43.89
CA GLY A 18 -7.05 -4.37 42.76
C GLY A 18 -6.36 -3.01 42.93
N ASP A 19 -6.31 -2.50 44.16
CA ASP A 19 -5.65 -1.24 44.52
C ASP A 19 -4.13 -1.20 44.25
N ALA A 20 -3.43 -2.33 44.36
CA ALA A 20 -1.97 -2.39 44.08
C ALA A 20 -1.68 -2.37 42.57
N ARG A 21 -2.57 -2.92 41.76
CA ARG A 21 -2.49 -2.85 40.30
C ARG A 21 -2.78 -1.44 39.79
N TYR A 22 -3.82 -0.79 40.35
CA TYR A 22 -4.14 0.61 40.02
C TYR A 22 -3.02 1.58 40.38
N GLN A 23 -2.42 1.44 41.54
CA GLN A 23 -1.25 2.25 41.92
C GLN A 23 -0.06 2.06 41.01
N LYS A 24 0.24 0.82 40.60
CA LYS A 24 1.33 0.55 39.65
C LYS A 24 1.09 1.18 38.29
N LEU A 25 -0.15 1.11 37.77
CA LEU A 25 -0.55 1.72 36.51
C LEU A 25 -0.44 3.26 36.59
N GLU A 26 -0.88 3.83 37.70
CA GLU A 26 -0.79 5.28 37.93
C GLU A 26 0.66 5.77 38.01
N ASP A 27 1.55 4.99 38.60
CA ASP A 27 2.97 5.29 38.64
C ASP A 27 3.61 5.18 37.24
N GLU A 28 3.25 4.18 36.45
CA GLU A 28 3.71 4.01 35.05
C GLU A 28 3.20 5.15 34.15
N VAL A 29 1.93 5.53 34.24
CA VAL A 29 1.37 6.67 33.52
C VAL A 29 2.06 7.99 33.89
N ASN A 30 2.36 8.20 35.19
CA ASN A 30 3.08 9.39 35.61
C ASN A 30 4.54 9.39 35.12
N ALA A 31 5.21 8.23 35.08
CA ALA A 31 6.55 8.10 34.52
C ALA A 31 6.56 8.39 33.01
N LEU A 32 5.58 7.88 32.26
CA LEU A 32 5.42 8.17 30.83
C LEU A 32 5.15 9.66 30.58
N ARG A 33 4.27 10.28 31.37
CA ARG A 33 4.02 11.74 31.27
C ARG A 33 5.29 12.56 31.50
N GLN A 34 6.13 12.17 32.45
CA GLN A 34 7.42 12.83 32.66
C GLN A 34 8.38 12.63 31.49
N GLN A 35 8.41 11.45 30.87
CA GLN A 35 9.23 11.21 29.68
C GLN A 35 8.77 12.05 28.51
N VAL A 36 7.47 12.11 28.23
CA VAL A 36 6.89 12.94 27.17
C VAL A 36 7.23 14.42 27.39
N THR A 37 7.07 14.93 28.61
CA THR A 37 7.42 16.33 28.94
C THR A 37 8.90 16.62 28.71
N THR A 38 9.79 15.68 29.09
CA THR A 38 11.24 15.82 28.89
C THR A 38 11.61 15.82 27.41
N MET A 39 10.99 14.95 26.61
CA MET A 39 11.17 14.92 25.13
C MET A 39 10.68 16.22 24.49
N GLN A 40 9.53 16.73 24.90
CA GLN A 40 8.99 18.01 24.39
C GLN A 40 9.91 19.20 24.72
N GLU A 41 10.47 19.24 25.92
CA GLU A 41 11.43 20.27 26.29
C GLU A 41 12.73 20.16 25.50
N GLN A 42 13.22 18.94 25.27
CA GLN A 42 14.40 18.69 24.46
C GLN A 42 14.16 19.11 23.01
N HIS A 43 13.06 18.72 22.40
CA HIS A 43 12.68 19.12 21.06
C HIS A 43 12.55 20.65 20.90
N THR A 44 11.95 21.30 21.91
CA THR A 44 11.83 22.77 21.92
C THR A 44 13.19 23.47 21.96
N ARG A 45 14.17 22.91 22.70
CA ARG A 45 15.54 23.43 22.73
C ARG A 45 16.25 23.23 21.40
N GLU A 46 16.15 22.05 20.81
CA GLU A 46 16.75 21.75 19.50
C GLU A 46 16.19 22.66 18.40
N MET A 47 14.87 22.90 18.41
CA MET A 47 14.22 23.84 17.50
C MET A 47 14.66 25.30 17.71
N ALA A 48 14.94 25.70 18.95
CA ALA A 48 15.47 27.03 19.24
C ALA A 48 16.91 27.20 18.79
N GLU A 49 17.74 26.17 18.95
CA GLU A 49 19.13 26.16 18.45
C GLU A 49 19.18 26.19 16.92
N LEU A 50 18.34 25.37 16.24
CA LEU A 50 18.20 25.38 14.76
C LEU A 50 17.77 26.76 14.24
N LYS A 51 16.80 27.42 14.88
CA LYS A 51 16.39 28.80 14.57
C LYS A 51 17.52 29.81 14.81
N GLY A 52 18.33 29.58 15.84
CA GLY A 52 19.53 30.38 16.11
C GLY A 52 20.58 30.27 15.02
N MET A 53 20.89 29.04 14.60
CA MET A 53 21.85 28.75 13.52
C MET A 53 21.39 29.34 12.18
N LEU A 54 20.11 29.21 11.83
CA LEU A 54 19.50 29.77 10.63
C LEU A 54 19.59 31.29 10.60
N LYS A 55 19.35 31.98 11.74
CA LYS A 55 19.52 33.43 11.85
C LYS A 55 20.99 33.86 11.68
N GLN A 56 21.91 33.10 12.23
CA GLN A 56 23.35 33.38 12.13
C GLN A 56 23.85 33.17 10.70
N GLN A 57 23.34 32.15 10.01
CA GLN A 57 23.70 31.91 8.59
C GLN A 57 23.10 32.98 7.67
N ALA A 58 21.86 33.41 7.90
CA ALA A 58 21.26 34.53 7.17
C ALA A 58 22.02 35.86 7.39
N ALA A 59 22.54 36.09 8.59
CA ALA A 59 23.34 37.26 8.89
C ALA A 59 24.73 37.21 8.23
N SER A 60 25.33 36.02 8.10
CA SER A 60 26.63 35.84 7.43
C SER A 60 26.56 36.03 5.90
N VAL A 61 25.41 35.62 5.30
CA VAL A 61 25.15 35.85 3.86
C VAL A 61 24.93 37.35 3.56
N ALA A 62 24.36 38.10 4.50
CA ALA A 62 24.13 39.54 4.36
C ALA A 62 25.41 40.40 4.57
N ALA A 63 26.51 39.84 5.09
CA ALA A 63 27.74 40.56 5.45
C ALA A 63 28.90 40.36 4.46
N SER A 64 28.71 39.69 3.31
CA SER A 64 29.74 39.56 2.29
C SER A 64 29.82 40.82 1.40
N PRO A 65 30.97 41.47 1.25
CA PRO A 65 31.10 42.68 0.42
C PRO A 65 30.98 42.32 -1.07
N GLN A 66 30.06 42.95 -1.77
CA GLN A 66 29.94 42.89 -3.23
C GLN A 66 31.13 43.58 -3.90
N PRO A 67 31.76 42.98 -4.93
CA PRO A 67 32.63 43.71 -5.86
C PRO A 67 31.77 44.57 -6.78
N PRO A 68 32.27 45.78 -7.18
CA PRO A 68 31.49 46.69 -8.00
C PRO A 68 31.49 46.31 -9.48
N GLY A 69 30.28 46.20 -10.02
CA GLY A 69 29.96 46.35 -11.44
C GLY A 69 29.86 45.08 -12.27
N THR A 70 28.65 44.63 -12.49
CA THR A 70 28.06 44.37 -13.83
C THR A 70 26.58 43.98 -13.72
N SER A 71 25.76 44.68 -14.49
CA SER A 71 24.38 44.48 -14.95
C SER A 71 23.45 43.50 -14.22
N SER A 72 22.28 44.03 -13.82
CA SER A 72 21.08 43.42 -13.36
C SER A 72 20.65 42.20 -14.19
N ALA A 73 20.97 40.99 -13.74
CA ALA A 73 20.23 39.80 -14.07
C ALA A 73 19.36 39.49 -12.86
N THR A 74 18.06 39.54 -13.04
CA THR A 74 17.07 39.12 -12.05
C THR A 74 17.32 37.65 -11.77
N VAL A 75 17.91 37.35 -10.61
CA VAL A 75 18.05 35.97 -10.13
C VAL A 75 16.64 35.52 -9.78
N ALA A 76 16.10 34.61 -10.56
CA ALA A 76 14.87 33.90 -10.21
C ALA A 76 15.05 33.24 -8.84
N PRO A 77 14.02 33.20 -7.98
CA PRO A 77 14.09 32.50 -6.70
C PRO A 77 14.49 31.03 -6.95
N PRO A 78 15.30 30.42 -6.06
CA PRO A 78 15.70 29.01 -6.23
C PRO A 78 14.45 28.17 -6.46
N SER A 79 14.55 27.26 -7.43
CA SER A 79 13.43 26.37 -7.74
C SER A 79 13.10 25.54 -6.50
N LEU A 80 11.83 25.12 -6.36
CA LEU A 80 11.40 24.22 -5.30
C LEU A 80 12.29 22.96 -5.24
N TYR A 81 12.76 22.51 -6.40
CA TYR A 81 13.73 21.43 -6.56
C TYR A 81 15.07 21.73 -5.88
N ASP A 82 15.63 22.92 -6.06
CA ASP A 82 16.90 23.30 -5.41
C ASP A 82 16.73 23.44 -3.90
N SER A 83 15.58 23.92 -3.45
CA SER A 83 15.24 24.02 -2.03
C SER A 83 15.05 22.65 -1.37
N LEU A 84 14.38 21.71 -2.04
CA LEU A 84 14.21 20.33 -1.59
C LEU A 84 15.53 19.56 -1.64
N LYS A 85 16.35 19.76 -2.66
CA LYS A 85 17.69 19.17 -2.75
C LYS A 85 18.62 19.68 -1.64
N GLN A 86 18.51 20.95 -1.27
CA GLN A 86 19.23 21.52 -0.13
C GLN A 86 18.71 20.95 1.21
N SER A 87 17.40 20.77 1.36
CA SER A 87 16.81 20.18 2.55
C SER A 87 17.12 18.69 2.66
N ALA A 88 17.09 17.95 1.55
CA ALA A 88 17.51 16.54 1.51
C ALA A 88 18.99 16.37 1.81
N ALA A 89 19.86 17.30 1.35
CA ALA A 89 21.27 17.30 1.69
C ALA A 89 21.56 17.57 3.19
N VAL A 90 20.58 18.14 3.91
CA VAL A 90 20.65 18.34 5.37
C VAL A 90 20.12 17.11 6.12
N LEU A 91 19.13 16.40 5.52
CA LEU A 91 18.53 15.18 6.11
C LEU A 91 19.38 13.93 5.87
N VAL A 92 20.16 13.90 4.78
CA VAL A 92 21.18 12.85 4.56
C VAL A 92 22.47 13.33 5.22
N PRO A 93 22.89 12.77 6.37
CA PRO A 93 24.17 13.13 6.98
C PRO A 93 25.24 12.84 5.94
N GLN A 94 25.90 13.91 5.48
CA GLN A 94 27.00 13.93 4.53
C GLN A 94 27.57 12.55 4.18
N ALA A 95 26.95 11.88 3.21
CA ALA A 95 27.57 10.74 2.52
C ALA A 95 28.79 11.21 1.67
N GLN A 96 29.44 12.28 2.07
CA GLN A 96 30.69 12.79 1.45
C GLN A 96 31.89 11.87 1.72
N GLY A 97 31.66 10.66 2.22
CA GLY A 97 32.71 9.66 2.47
C GLY A 97 32.62 8.37 1.66
N VAL A 98 31.46 8.05 1.07
CA VAL A 98 31.32 6.86 0.21
C VAL A 98 31.50 7.30 -1.24
N LYS A 99 32.72 7.30 -1.70
CA LYS A 99 33.01 7.47 -3.13
C LYS A 99 32.36 6.30 -3.89
N GLY A 100 31.25 6.58 -4.61
CA GLY A 100 30.71 5.65 -5.59
C GLY A 100 29.23 5.31 -5.52
N VAL A 101 28.45 5.81 -4.54
CA VAL A 101 26.99 5.60 -4.53
C VAL A 101 26.32 6.83 -5.16
N ASP A 102 25.69 6.64 -6.33
CA ASP A 102 24.84 7.66 -6.96
C ASP A 102 23.40 7.45 -6.44
N LEU A 103 22.92 8.40 -5.63
CA LEU A 103 21.59 8.38 -5.07
C LEU A 103 20.64 9.15 -5.97
N ASP A 104 19.69 8.45 -6.56
CA ASP A 104 18.58 9.02 -7.30
C ASP A 104 17.42 9.35 -6.37
N MET A 105 16.75 10.47 -6.57
CA MET A 105 15.60 10.91 -5.80
C MET A 105 14.48 11.36 -6.72
N SER A 106 13.26 10.95 -6.38
CA SER A 106 12.03 11.39 -7.04
C SER A 106 11.02 11.90 -6.03
N VAL A 107 10.15 12.78 -6.48
CA VAL A 107 9.02 13.29 -5.69
C VAL A 107 7.79 13.28 -6.58
N VAL A 108 6.69 12.71 -6.07
CA VAL A 108 5.38 12.77 -6.69
C VAL A 108 4.45 13.57 -5.79
N LEU A 109 3.77 14.54 -6.38
CA LEU A 109 2.73 15.33 -5.74
C LEU A 109 1.41 15.02 -6.44
N ASP A 110 0.42 14.56 -5.69
CA ASP A 110 -0.90 14.17 -6.19
C ASP A 110 -2.01 14.97 -5.51
N LEU A 111 -2.51 15.98 -6.21
CA LEU A 111 -3.60 16.86 -5.80
C LEU A 111 -4.86 16.48 -6.54
N TYR A 112 -6.01 16.48 -5.86
CA TYR A 112 -7.28 16.19 -6.53
C TYR A 112 -8.47 16.89 -5.88
N PHE A 113 -9.50 17.07 -6.68
CA PHE A 113 -10.87 17.37 -6.25
C PHE A 113 -11.69 16.10 -6.38
N TYR A 114 -12.44 15.75 -5.34
CA TYR A 114 -13.30 14.56 -5.33
C TYR A 114 -14.72 14.95 -4.92
N HIS A 115 -15.69 14.23 -5.47
CA HIS A 115 -17.10 14.36 -5.12
C HIS A 115 -17.83 13.04 -5.38
N ASP A 116 -18.57 12.56 -4.40
CA ASP A 116 -19.55 11.49 -4.52
C ASP A 116 -20.92 11.96 -4.03
N ASP A 117 -21.97 11.23 -4.38
CA ASP A 117 -23.36 11.53 -4.00
C ASP A 117 -23.88 10.64 -2.85
N THR A 118 -23.01 9.91 -2.17
CA THR A 118 -23.35 9.11 -0.99
C THR A 118 -23.56 9.99 0.24
N GLN A 119 -24.28 9.48 1.25
CA GLN A 119 -24.55 10.23 2.47
C GLN A 119 -23.37 10.20 3.46
N GLU A 120 -22.69 9.06 3.56
CA GLU A 120 -21.62 8.79 4.53
C GLU A 120 -20.22 8.74 3.91
N GLY A 121 -20.13 8.91 2.59
CA GLY A 121 -18.90 8.85 1.81
C GLY A 121 -18.70 7.50 1.13
N MET A 122 -18.03 7.53 -0.02
CA MET A 122 -17.79 6.33 -0.85
C MET A 122 -16.90 5.29 -0.13
N SER A 123 -15.95 5.72 0.70
CA SER A 123 -15.11 4.83 1.49
C SER A 123 -15.94 4.00 2.46
N HIS A 124 -16.88 4.62 3.16
CA HIS A 124 -17.78 3.93 4.08
C HIS A 124 -18.65 2.91 3.32
N LEU A 125 -19.29 3.32 2.23
CA LEU A 125 -20.10 2.42 1.41
C LEU A 125 -19.31 1.20 0.92
N ARG A 126 -18.03 1.36 0.57
CA ARG A 126 -17.18 0.25 0.13
C ARG A 126 -16.73 -0.67 1.26
N GLN A 127 -16.66 -0.18 2.51
CA GLN A 127 -16.38 -0.98 3.69
C GLN A 127 -17.59 -1.83 4.09
N GLU A 128 -18.81 -1.41 3.75
CA GLU A 128 -20.06 -2.11 4.04
C GLU A 128 -20.51 -3.12 2.96
N LEU A 129 -19.64 -3.40 1.96
CA LEU A 129 -20.01 -4.35 0.90
C LEU A 129 -20.24 -5.74 1.47
N SER A 130 -21.48 -6.25 1.29
CA SER A 130 -21.92 -7.52 1.84
C SER A 130 -20.97 -8.68 1.51
N GLY A 131 -20.57 -9.39 2.54
CA GLY A 131 -19.64 -10.50 2.47
C GLY A 131 -18.17 -10.09 2.38
N PHE A 132 -17.83 -8.85 2.01
CA PHE A 132 -16.46 -8.33 1.95
C PHE A 132 -16.15 -7.36 3.09
N GLY A 133 -17.18 -6.83 3.76
CA GLY A 133 -17.04 -5.85 4.83
C GLY A 133 -16.17 -6.37 5.97
N HIS A 134 -15.26 -5.54 6.42
CA HIS A 134 -14.49 -5.76 7.63
C HIS A 134 -15.06 -4.82 8.70
N HIS A 135 -15.89 -5.35 9.59
CA HIS A 135 -16.35 -4.61 10.75
C HIS A 135 -15.20 -4.51 11.76
N HIS A 136 -14.42 -3.46 11.67
CA HIS A 136 -13.58 -3.02 12.78
C HIS A 136 -14.38 -1.96 13.53
N ASP A 137 -14.95 -2.33 14.68
CA ASP A 137 -15.59 -1.40 15.62
C ASP A 137 -14.57 -0.44 16.29
N ASP A 138 -13.32 -0.45 15.89
CA ASP A 138 -12.30 0.44 16.41
C ASP A 138 -12.47 1.85 15.83
N ALA A 139 -13.00 2.75 16.67
CA ALA A 139 -13.17 4.19 16.43
C ALA A 139 -11.85 4.96 16.15
N GLU A 140 -10.75 4.28 15.92
CA GLU A 140 -9.44 4.81 15.54
C GLU A 140 -8.95 4.24 14.19
N GLY A 141 -9.88 3.82 13.31
CA GLY A 141 -9.53 3.47 11.93
C GLY A 141 -8.84 4.67 11.27
N HIS A 142 -7.55 4.57 11.11
CA HIS A 142 -6.80 5.46 10.24
C HIS A 142 -7.32 5.24 8.82
N ASP A 143 -8.31 6.04 8.43
CA ASP A 143 -8.83 6.09 7.05
C ASP A 143 -7.71 6.61 6.14
N HIS A 144 -6.78 5.74 5.79
CA HIS A 144 -5.70 6.02 4.87
C HIS A 144 -6.25 6.19 3.45
N GLY A 145 -6.89 7.35 3.21
CA GLY A 145 -7.22 7.80 1.88
C GLY A 145 -8.68 7.76 1.47
N GLY A 146 -9.63 7.78 2.41
CA GLY A 146 -11.00 8.15 2.12
C GLY A 146 -11.05 9.55 1.54
N SER A 147 -11.34 9.66 0.23
CA SER A 147 -11.44 10.95 -0.43
C SER A 147 -12.68 11.67 0.07
N GLY A 148 -12.52 12.60 1.00
CA GLY A 148 -13.61 13.50 1.39
C GLY A 148 -14.02 14.39 0.22
N ASN A 149 -15.32 14.75 0.15
CA ASN A 149 -15.82 15.69 -0.86
C ASN A 149 -15.08 17.02 -0.77
N GLY A 150 -14.43 17.45 -1.86
CA GLY A 150 -13.68 18.69 -1.94
C GLY A 150 -12.25 18.54 -2.48
N PHE A 151 -11.38 19.48 -2.11
CA PHE A 151 -9.97 19.44 -2.49
C PHE A 151 -9.17 18.64 -1.48
N ASN A 152 -8.36 17.71 -1.99
CA ASN A 152 -7.56 16.80 -1.20
C ASN A 152 -6.11 16.76 -1.73
N LEU A 153 -5.18 16.47 -0.83
CA LEU A 153 -3.82 16.03 -1.13
C LEU A 153 -3.75 14.54 -0.81
N ARG A 154 -3.53 13.67 -1.83
CA ARG A 154 -3.43 12.24 -1.55
C ARG A 154 -2.25 11.94 -0.63
N HIS A 155 -1.07 12.22 -1.11
CA HIS A 155 0.19 12.19 -0.37
C HIS A 155 1.30 12.83 -1.22
N VAL A 156 2.41 13.12 -0.59
CA VAL A 156 3.68 13.42 -1.27
C VAL A 156 4.54 12.16 -1.20
N GLU A 157 4.77 11.51 -2.34
CA GLU A 157 5.61 10.33 -2.38
C GLU A 157 7.07 10.73 -2.61
N LEU A 158 7.96 10.23 -1.75
CA LEU A 158 9.41 10.43 -1.82
C LEU A 158 10.06 9.09 -2.19
N GLY A 159 10.60 9.00 -3.39
CA GLY A 159 11.34 7.84 -3.87
C GLY A 159 12.85 8.08 -3.78
N PHE A 160 13.58 7.09 -3.27
CA PHE A 160 15.04 7.06 -3.25
C PHE A 160 15.53 5.74 -3.83
N SER A 161 16.52 5.77 -4.71
CA SER A 161 17.13 4.55 -5.24
C SER A 161 18.63 4.72 -5.43
N ALA A 162 19.37 3.62 -5.27
CA ALA A 162 20.80 3.60 -5.44
C ALA A 162 21.30 2.24 -5.93
N GLU A 163 22.28 2.25 -6.83
CA GLU A 163 23.18 1.12 -7.04
C GLU A 163 24.22 1.13 -5.91
N VAL A 164 24.07 0.23 -4.94
CA VAL A 164 24.91 0.20 -3.73
C VAL A 164 26.33 -0.22 -4.08
N ASP A 165 26.43 -1.30 -4.86
CA ASP A 165 27.67 -1.86 -5.39
C ASP A 165 27.35 -2.74 -6.62
N PRO A 166 28.31 -3.45 -7.26
CA PRO A 166 28.03 -4.33 -8.39
C PRO A 166 27.10 -5.51 -8.08
N TYR A 167 26.81 -5.79 -6.81
CA TYR A 167 26.03 -6.95 -6.37
C TYR A 167 24.64 -6.59 -5.88
N PHE A 168 24.40 -5.32 -5.48
CA PHE A 168 23.17 -4.89 -4.84
C PHE A 168 22.69 -3.54 -5.34
N ARG A 169 21.38 -3.43 -5.51
CA ARG A 169 20.65 -2.17 -5.59
C ARG A 169 19.65 -2.06 -4.45
N ALA A 170 19.32 -0.85 -4.05
CA ALA A 170 18.34 -0.58 -3.03
C ALA A 170 17.38 0.54 -3.45
N TRP A 171 16.15 0.47 -3.00
CA TRP A 171 15.20 1.57 -3.13
C TRP A 171 14.28 1.64 -1.92
N THR A 172 13.75 2.82 -1.69
CA THR A 172 12.73 3.06 -0.67
C THR A 172 11.73 4.09 -1.17
N THR A 173 10.47 3.90 -0.82
CA THR A 173 9.37 4.81 -1.10
C THR A 173 8.69 5.16 0.21
N VAL A 174 8.54 6.46 0.46
CA VAL A 174 7.89 7.02 1.64
C VAL A 174 6.76 7.92 1.19
N ALA A 175 5.53 7.61 1.58
CA ALA A 175 4.39 8.48 1.44
C ALA A 175 4.30 9.42 2.65
N VAL A 176 4.02 10.68 2.43
CA VAL A 176 3.84 11.71 3.48
C VAL A 176 2.51 12.41 3.21
N ASP A 177 1.62 12.40 4.16
CA ASP A 177 0.33 13.07 4.16
C ASP A 177 0.13 13.95 5.39
N GLU A 178 -1.11 14.36 5.68
CA GLU A 178 -1.44 15.19 6.84
C GLU A 178 -1.34 14.43 8.17
N ASP A 179 -1.48 13.10 8.14
CA ASP A 179 -1.49 12.23 9.33
C ASP A 179 -0.07 11.76 9.70
N GLY A 180 0.86 11.73 8.75
CA GLY A 180 2.23 11.36 9.03
C GLY A 180 3.10 10.97 7.84
N ALA A 181 3.99 10.02 8.08
CA ALA A 181 4.86 9.45 7.06
C ALA A 181 4.79 7.92 7.14
N GLU A 182 4.45 7.30 6.04
CA GLU A 182 4.39 5.84 5.90
C GLU A 182 5.52 5.33 4.99
N LEU A 183 6.16 4.25 5.42
CA LEU A 183 7.12 3.52 4.59
C LEU A 183 6.37 2.55 3.69
N GLU A 184 6.19 2.88 2.40
CA GLU A 184 5.52 1.98 1.45
C GLU A 184 6.41 0.83 1.00
N GLU A 185 7.66 1.12 0.62
CA GLU A 185 8.66 0.11 0.24
C GLU A 185 10.03 0.42 0.83
N ALA A 186 10.79 -0.62 1.18
CA ALA A 186 12.22 -0.54 1.49
C ALA A 186 12.87 -1.86 1.09
N VAL A 187 13.56 -1.89 -0.03
CA VAL A 187 14.00 -3.12 -0.68
C VAL A 187 15.50 -3.10 -0.96
N LEU A 188 16.15 -4.20 -0.63
CA LEU A 188 17.50 -4.54 -1.10
C LEU A 188 17.39 -5.71 -2.08
N GLN A 189 17.97 -5.55 -3.27
CA GLN A 189 17.89 -6.56 -4.34
C GLN A 189 19.26 -6.89 -4.88
N THR A 190 19.51 -8.18 -5.16
CA THR A 190 20.71 -8.66 -5.83
C THR A 190 20.68 -8.34 -7.33
N THR A 191 21.84 -7.97 -7.89
CA THR A 191 21.99 -7.62 -9.32
C THR A 191 22.82 -8.62 -10.13
N SER A 192 23.53 -9.53 -9.48
CA SER A 192 24.55 -10.35 -10.13
C SER A 192 24.45 -11.86 -9.85
N LEU A 193 23.28 -12.34 -9.40
CA LEU A 193 23.08 -13.78 -9.24
C LEU A 193 23.08 -14.48 -10.62
N PRO A 194 23.70 -15.66 -10.70
CA PRO A 194 23.78 -16.41 -11.97
C PRO A 194 22.41 -16.99 -12.36
N TYR A 195 22.30 -17.44 -13.62
CA TYR A 195 21.16 -18.19 -14.17
C TYR A 195 19.82 -17.44 -14.22
N GLY A 196 19.84 -16.11 -14.17
CA GLY A 196 18.62 -15.30 -14.19
C GLY A 196 17.87 -15.26 -12.84
N LEU A 197 18.56 -15.60 -11.76
CA LEU A 197 18.02 -15.49 -10.39
C LEU A 197 18.15 -14.07 -9.86
N THR A 198 17.14 -13.62 -9.12
CA THR A 198 17.16 -12.36 -8.36
C THR A 198 16.56 -12.61 -6.99
N LEU A 199 17.24 -12.17 -5.93
CA LEU A 199 16.76 -12.21 -4.56
C LEU A 199 16.53 -10.79 -4.07
N SER A 200 15.36 -10.52 -3.53
CA SER A 200 15.00 -9.26 -2.89
C SER A 200 14.59 -9.49 -1.45
N GLY A 201 14.86 -8.53 -0.57
CA GLY A 201 14.46 -8.59 0.84
C GLY A 201 14.10 -7.20 1.36
N GLY A 202 13.12 -7.13 2.27
CA GLY A 202 12.64 -5.90 2.87
C GLY A 202 11.12 -5.80 2.97
N LYS A 203 10.57 -4.58 2.94
CA LYS A 203 9.13 -4.33 2.73
C LYS A 203 8.92 -4.22 1.23
N ILE A 204 8.20 -5.18 0.64
CA ILE A 204 8.16 -5.44 -0.82
C ILE A 204 6.70 -5.46 -1.27
N LYS A 205 6.39 -4.77 -2.37
CA LYS A 205 5.15 -5.00 -3.11
C LYS A 205 5.22 -6.36 -3.80
N SER A 206 4.31 -7.27 -3.44
CA SER A 206 4.27 -8.62 -4.01
C SER A 206 4.18 -8.62 -5.54
N GLY A 207 4.82 -9.60 -6.17
CA GLY A 207 4.81 -9.78 -7.63
C GLY A 207 3.53 -10.37 -8.20
N ILE A 208 2.51 -10.61 -7.38
CA ILE A 208 1.20 -11.11 -7.82
C ILE A 208 0.48 -10.10 -8.70
N GLY A 209 -0.46 -10.58 -9.52
CA GLY A 209 -1.28 -9.71 -10.35
C GLY A 209 -0.48 -8.76 -11.24
N ARG A 210 -1.11 -7.74 -11.77
CA ARG A 210 -0.49 -6.74 -12.63
C ARG A 210 -0.26 -5.42 -11.91
N ILE A 211 -1.30 -4.87 -11.25
CA ILE A 211 -1.21 -3.54 -10.66
C ILE A 211 -0.62 -3.54 -9.26
N ASN A 212 -0.52 -4.70 -8.59
CA ASN A 212 0.01 -4.76 -7.23
C ASN A 212 1.41 -4.19 -7.09
N ARG A 213 2.25 -4.33 -8.12
CA ARG A 213 3.62 -3.76 -8.15
C ARG A 213 3.67 -2.27 -8.46
N GLN A 214 2.53 -1.65 -8.76
CA GLN A 214 2.45 -0.25 -9.13
C GLN A 214 2.04 0.59 -7.92
N HIS A 215 2.72 1.71 -7.73
CA HIS A 215 2.23 2.75 -6.80
C HIS A 215 1.02 3.46 -7.40
N SER A 216 0.18 4.05 -6.56
CA SER A 216 -1.09 4.67 -6.96
C SER A 216 -0.93 5.73 -8.05
N HIS A 217 0.17 6.47 -8.06
CA HIS A 217 0.49 7.47 -9.08
C HIS A 217 0.75 6.87 -10.48
N ASN A 218 0.98 5.56 -10.59
CA ASN A 218 1.20 4.84 -11.84
C ASN A 218 -0.05 4.15 -12.39
N TRP A 219 -1.12 4.14 -11.62
CA TRP A 219 -2.37 3.55 -12.07
C TRP A 219 -2.98 4.34 -13.23
N ASP A 220 -3.63 3.63 -14.12
CA ASP A 220 -4.31 4.23 -15.28
C ASP A 220 -5.62 4.92 -14.89
N PHE A 221 -6.20 4.58 -13.74
CA PHE A 221 -7.38 5.21 -13.16
C PHE A 221 -7.02 5.90 -11.84
N PHE A 222 -7.90 6.78 -11.38
CA PHE A 222 -7.71 7.54 -10.14
C PHE A 222 -7.58 6.64 -8.92
N ASP A 223 -8.30 5.53 -8.89
CA ASP A 223 -8.44 4.60 -7.77
C ASP A 223 -8.10 3.16 -8.15
N ALA A 224 -7.88 2.31 -7.16
CA ALA A 224 -7.73 0.88 -7.34
C ALA A 224 -9.01 0.23 -7.87
N PRO A 225 -8.92 -0.93 -8.56
CA PRO A 225 -10.09 -1.77 -8.83
C PRO A 225 -10.71 -2.31 -7.54
N LEU A 226 -12.04 -2.48 -7.50
CA LEU A 226 -12.76 -2.97 -6.32
C LEU A 226 -12.20 -4.28 -5.77
N VAL A 227 -11.80 -5.21 -6.65
CA VAL A 227 -11.23 -6.49 -6.20
C VAL A 227 -9.94 -6.32 -5.40
N TYR A 228 -9.11 -5.31 -5.75
CA TYR A 228 -7.91 -5.00 -4.98
C TYR A 228 -8.25 -4.38 -3.62
N GLU A 229 -9.15 -3.40 -3.60
CA GLU A 229 -9.60 -2.74 -2.37
C GLU A 229 -10.15 -3.77 -1.37
N GLN A 230 -10.96 -4.73 -1.84
CA GLN A 230 -11.62 -5.70 -0.97
C GLN A 230 -10.74 -6.90 -0.56
N MET A 231 -9.76 -7.28 -1.38
CA MET A 231 -8.93 -8.45 -1.06
C MET A 231 -7.56 -8.09 -0.49
N PHE A 232 -7.03 -6.91 -0.79
CA PHE A 232 -5.67 -6.53 -0.41
C PHE A 232 -5.58 -5.13 0.24
N GLY A 233 -6.67 -4.37 0.25
CA GLY A 233 -6.69 -2.98 0.72
C GLY A 233 -6.22 -1.97 -0.33
N ALA A 234 -6.32 -0.68 0.01
CA ALA A 234 -6.03 0.44 -0.89
C ALA A 234 -4.58 0.47 -1.41
N HIS A 235 -3.64 -0.08 -0.65
CA HIS A 235 -2.20 -0.14 -0.99
C HIS A 235 -1.79 -1.46 -1.66
N GLY A 236 -2.73 -2.41 -1.85
CA GLY A 236 -2.45 -3.75 -2.34
C GLY A 236 -1.64 -4.59 -1.35
N LEU A 237 -1.11 -5.73 -1.82
CA LEU A 237 -0.31 -6.63 -0.99
C LEU A 237 1.15 -6.15 -0.93
N THR A 238 1.49 -5.48 0.16
CA THR A 238 2.86 -5.02 0.48
C THR A 238 3.28 -5.59 1.82
N GLU A 239 4.35 -6.39 1.84
CA GLU A 239 4.71 -7.21 2.99
C GLU A 239 6.21 -7.19 3.29
N LYS A 240 6.57 -7.44 4.54
CA LYS A 240 7.97 -7.67 4.97
C LYS A 240 8.35 -9.13 4.73
N GLY A 241 9.47 -9.33 4.02
CA GLY A 241 9.96 -10.68 3.75
C GLY A 241 10.99 -10.77 2.65
N LEU A 242 10.98 -11.91 1.97
CA LEU A 242 11.91 -12.25 0.90
C LEU A 242 11.16 -12.65 -0.37
N GLN A 243 11.68 -12.23 -1.51
CA GLN A 243 11.22 -12.62 -2.84
C GLN A 243 12.38 -13.22 -3.63
N LEU A 244 12.19 -14.39 -4.21
CA LEU A 244 13.09 -15.01 -5.17
C LEU A 244 12.41 -15.07 -6.52
N THR A 245 13.04 -14.49 -7.55
CA THR A 245 12.57 -14.61 -8.94
C THR A 245 13.59 -15.32 -9.81
N TRP A 246 13.08 -15.99 -10.84
CA TRP A 246 13.87 -16.68 -11.86
C TRP A 246 13.37 -16.35 -13.27
N LEU A 247 14.18 -15.59 -13.99
CA LEU A 247 13.96 -15.35 -15.40
C LEU A 247 14.50 -16.54 -16.20
N ALA A 248 13.59 -17.37 -16.72
CA ALA A 248 13.94 -18.59 -17.43
C ALA A 248 14.65 -18.26 -18.76
N PRO A 249 15.67 -19.03 -19.18
CA PRO A 249 16.43 -18.81 -20.41
C PRO A 249 15.65 -19.32 -21.65
N THR A 250 14.45 -18.80 -21.86
CA THR A 250 13.56 -19.12 -22.99
C THR A 250 13.64 -18.04 -24.07
N PRO A 251 13.27 -18.31 -25.33
CA PRO A 251 13.24 -17.31 -26.40
C PRO A 251 12.10 -16.29 -26.23
N PHE A 252 11.21 -16.45 -25.26
CA PHE A 252 10.14 -15.55 -24.90
C PHE A 252 10.23 -15.24 -23.38
N TYR A 253 9.64 -14.15 -22.96
CA TYR A 253 9.61 -13.77 -21.55
C TYR A 253 8.88 -14.83 -20.71
N LEU A 254 9.58 -15.38 -19.73
CA LEU A 254 9.02 -16.31 -18.75
C LEU A 254 9.73 -16.11 -17.41
N LEU A 255 8.98 -15.56 -16.45
CA LEU A 255 9.43 -15.27 -15.09
C LEU A 255 8.63 -16.11 -14.12
N PHE A 256 9.32 -16.75 -13.19
CA PHE A 256 8.73 -17.35 -11.99
C PHE A 256 9.18 -16.58 -10.76
N GLY A 257 8.29 -16.44 -9.80
CA GLY A 257 8.58 -15.85 -8.50
C GLY A 257 7.97 -16.65 -7.37
N THR A 258 8.64 -16.63 -6.22
CA THR A 258 8.11 -17.12 -4.95
C THR A 258 8.49 -16.15 -3.85
N GLU A 259 7.61 -15.99 -2.88
CA GLU A 259 7.75 -15.03 -1.80
C GLU A 259 7.42 -15.69 -0.47
N VAL A 260 8.07 -15.22 0.57
CA VAL A 260 7.83 -15.62 1.95
C VAL A 260 7.73 -14.35 2.78
N PHE A 261 6.56 -14.10 3.35
CA PHE A 261 6.20 -12.86 4.02
C PHE A 261 5.72 -13.08 5.45
N ASN A 262 5.72 -12.02 6.22
CA ASN A 262 5.19 -12.07 7.59
C ASN A 262 3.70 -12.43 7.62
N GLY A 263 2.89 -11.92 6.70
CA GLY A 263 1.43 -12.01 6.71
C GLY A 263 0.84 -10.96 7.66
N GLU A 264 0.85 -9.71 7.21
CA GLU A 264 0.36 -8.54 7.96
C GLU A 264 -0.77 -7.82 7.20
N ASN A 265 -1.27 -8.39 6.09
CA ASN A 265 -2.33 -7.81 5.28
C ASN A 265 -3.71 -8.02 5.93
N GLU A 266 -4.33 -6.95 6.41
CA GLU A 266 -5.56 -6.96 7.19
C GLU A 266 -6.77 -7.59 6.46
N HIS A 267 -6.80 -7.51 5.12
CA HIS A 267 -7.93 -7.99 4.32
C HIS A 267 -7.92 -9.50 4.04
N SER A 268 -6.76 -10.14 4.04
CA SER A 268 -6.68 -11.55 3.63
C SER A 268 -5.64 -12.38 4.38
N PHE A 269 -4.68 -11.76 5.09
CA PHE A 269 -3.56 -12.46 5.73
C PHE A 269 -3.13 -11.72 6.99
N ASN A 270 -4.01 -11.61 7.98
CA ASN A 270 -3.74 -10.89 9.22
C ASN A 270 -3.76 -11.83 10.43
N VAL A 271 -3.12 -11.40 11.50
CA VAL A 271 -3.18 -12.02 12.81
C VAL A 271 -3.70 -10.98 13.78
N GLY A 272 -4.90 -11.24 14.31
CA GLY A 272 -5.55 -10.39 15.29
C GLY A 272 -4.84 -10.37 16.64
N ASP A 273 -5.17 -9.40 17.47
CA ASP A 273 -4.66 -9.25 18.83
C ASP A 273 -5.78 -9.47 19.86
N ALA A 274 -6.38 -10.68 19.85
CA ALA A 274 -7.37 -11.07 20.84
C ALA A 274 -6.84 -12.19 21.75
N ASP A 275 -7.12 -12.11 23.05
CA ASP A 275 -6.63 -13.08 24.05
C ASP A 275 -7.11 -14.53 23.78
N ALA A 276 -8.22 -14.68 23.06
CA ALA A 276 -8.79 -16.00 22.70
C ALA A 276 -8.12 -16.64 21.47
N LEU A 277 -7.37 -15.88 20.68
CA LEU A 277 -6.73 -16.36 19.47
C LEU A 277 -5.39 -17.08 19.76
N PRO A 278 -5.07 -18.14 19.01
CA PRO A 278 -3.73 -18.73 19.07
C PRO A 278 -2.68 -17.78 18.50
N ALA A 279 -1.50 -17.71 19.13
CA ALA A 279 -0.38 -16.96 18.61
C ALA A 279 0.31 -17.71 17.48
N HIS A 280 0.57 -17.02 16.38
CA HIS A 280 1.30 -17.56 15.24
C HIS A 280 2.60 -16.80 14.98
N ASP A 281 3.71 -17.54 14.87
CA ASP A 281 5.01 -16.95 14.51
C ASP A 281 5.10 -16.68 13.00
N ALA A 282 5.69 -15.54 12.62
CA ALA A 282 6.03 -15.25 11.22
C ALA A 282 7.22 -16.14 10.75
N PRO A 283 7.33 -16.48 9.47
CA PRO A 283 6.48 -16.08 8.34
C PRO A 283 5.19 -16.90 8.20
N ARG A 284 4.10 -16.28 7.77
CA ARG A 284 2.77 -16.90 7.68
C ARG A 284 2.13 -16.81 6.29
N LEU A 285 2.71 -16.04 5.37
CA LEU A 285 2.22 -15.88 4.01
C LEU A 285 3.26 -16.35 3.00
N TYR A 286 2.83 -17.22 2.09
CA TYR A 286 3.63 -17.75 0.99
C TYR A 286 2.92 -17.45 -0.32
N THR A 287 3.67 -16.88 -1.28
CA THR A 287 3.13 -16.62 -2.61
C THR A 287 3.98 -17.24 -3.70
N ALA A 288 3.36 -17.52 -4.83
CA ALA A 288 4.03 -17.93 -6.05
C ALA A 288 3.35 -17.28 -7.25
N PHE A 289 4.15 -16.85 -8.22
CA PHE A 289 3.63 -16.29 -9.46
C PHE A 289 4.45 -16.69 -10.68
N MET A 290 3.78 -16.67 -11.82
CA MET A 290 4.40 -16.87 -13.14
C MET A 290 3.93 -15.74 -14.05
N LYS A 291 4.86 -15.13 -14.79
CA LYS A 291 4.56 -14.15 -15.84
C LYS A 291 5.14 -14.65 -17.16
N THR A 292 4.37 -14.57 -18.23
CA THR A 292 4.82 -14.95 -19.56
C THR A 292 4.35 -13.96 -20.61
N GLY A 293 5.20 -13.71 -21.62
CA GLY A 293 4.90 -12.79 -22.71
C GLY A 293 5.46 -13.31 -24.02
N PRO A 294 4.60 -13.76 -24.96
CA PRO A 294 5.04 -14.15 -26.30
C PRO A 294 5.48 -12.91 -27.09
N ASP A 295 6.45 -13.11 -28.00
CA ASP A 295 6.82 -12.08 -28.97
C ASP A 295 5.76 -11.99 -30.07
N LEU A 296 5.04 -10.90 -30.14
CA LEU A 296 4.01 -10.59 -31.14
C LEU A 296 4.47 -9.57 -32.19
N GLY A 297 5.78 -9.25 -32.16
CA GLY A 297 6.39 -8.26 -33.06
C GLY A 297 6.49 -6.85 -32.45
N PRO A 298 7.09 -5.89 -33.18
CA PRO A 298 7.63 -4.64 -32.62
C PRO A 298 6.58 -3.63 -32.12
N ASN A 299 5.31 -3.83 -32.46
CA ASN A 299 4.21 -2.92 -32.10
C ASN A 299 3.29 -3.50 -31.02
N HIS A 300 3.48 -4.76 -30.67
CA HIS A 300 2.58 -5.49 -29.79
C HIS A 300 3.34 -6.05 -28.61
N ALA A 301 2.81 -5.88 -27.42
CA ALA A 301 3.28 -6.54 -26.24
C ALA A 301 2.11 -7.20 -25.52
N LEU A 302 2.30 -8.45 -25.10
CA LEU A 302 1.31 -9.25 -24.40
C LEU A 302 1.98 -9.90 -23.20
N GLN A 303 1.36 -9.83 -22.05
CA GLN A 303 1.79 -10.57 -20.86
C GLN A 303 0.57 -11.24 -20.24
N PHE A 304 0.77 -12.46 -19.77
CA PHE A 304 -0.15 -13.20 -18.91
C PHE A 304 0.53 -13.55 -17.60
N GLY A 305 -0.24 -13.52 -16.51
CA GLY A 305 0.19 -13.91 -15.19
C GLY A 305 -0.75 -14.90 -14.54
N LEU A 306 -0.15 -15.75 -13.69
CA LEU A 306 -0.86 -16.60 -12.73
C LEU A 306 -0.25 -16.37 -11.35
N SER A 307 -1.07 -16.34 -10.32
CA SER A 307 -0.65 -16.13 -8.94
C SER A 307 -1.38 -17.08 -8.01
N ALA A 308 -0.68 -17.57 -7.00
CA ALA A 308 -1.24 -18.38 -5.92
C ALA A 308 -0.68 -17.88 -4.59
N LEU A 309 -1.53 -17.64 -3.62
CA LEU A 309 -1.20 -17.20 -2.29
C LEU A 309 -1.80 -18.17 -1.28
N SER A 310 -1.09 -18.45 -0.22
CA SER A 310 -1.60 -19.23 0.92
C SER A 310 -0.99 -18.66 2.19
N GLY A 311 -1.83 -18.33 3.14
CA GLY A 311 -1.40 -17.72 4.38
C GLY A 311 -2.43 -17.90 5.48
N HIS A 312 -2.07 -17.42 6.65
CA HIS A 312 -2.88 -17.48 7.84
C HIS A 312 -3.72 -16.21 7.96
N HIS A 313 -4.98 -16.35 8.42
CA HIS A 313 -5.87 -15.22 8.64
C HIS A 313 -6.66 -15.42 9.94
N GLN A 314 -6.82 -14.33 10.68
CA GLN A 314 -7.63 -14.28 11.88
C GLN A 314 -8.66 -13.16 11.75
N VAL A 315 -9.88 -13.46 12.14
CA VAL A 315 -10.99 -12.50 12.24
C VAL A 315 -11.25 -12.21 13.70
N VAL A 316 -11.37 -10.92 14.05
CA VAL A 316 -11.76 -10.46 15.39
C VAL A 316 -13.00 -9.57 15.21
N HIS A 317 -14.11 -9.94 15.82
CA HIS A 317 -15.34 -9.14 15.85
C HIS A 317 -15.47 -8.42 17.19
N GLU A 318 -15.35 -9.19 18.30
CA GLU A 318 -15.21 -8.69 19.66
C GLU A 318 -14.12 -9.50 20.38
N ASP A 319 -13.67 -9.09 21.57
CA ASP A 319 -12.55 -9.71 22.29
C ASP A 319 -12.64 -11.25 22.42
N ALA A 320 -13.84 -11.80 22.45
CA ALA A 320 -14.08 -13.24 22.57
C ALA A 320 -14.73 -13.86 21.32
N GLU A 321 -15.14 -13.07 20.35
CA GLU A 321 -15.76 -13.47 19.10
C GLU A 321 -14.74 -13.43 17.97
N CYS A 322 -14.06 -14.53 17.72
CA CYS A 322 -12.96 -14.58 16.78
C CYS A 322 -12.88 -15.92 16.05
N ALA A 323 -12.14 -15.94 14.95
CA ALA A 323 -11.89 -17.13 14.15
C ALA A 323 -10.42 -17.15 13.66
N ASP A 324 -9.88 -18.35 13.47
CA ASP A 324 -8.48 -18.60 13.13
C ASP A 324 -8.37 -19.70 12.07
N GLY A 325 -7.55 -19.49 11.03
CA GLY A 325 -7.36 -20.50 10.00
C GLY A 325 -6.61 -20.04 8.76
N ASP A 326 -6.88 -20.71 7.65
CA ASP A 326 -6.16 -20.50 6.41
C ASP A 326 -6.95 -19.67 5.40
N SER A 327 -6.23 -18.76 4.73
CA SER A 327 -6.71 -18.00 3.58
C SER A 327 -5.90 -18.35 2.33
N GLN A 328 -6.59 -18.64 1.22
CA GLN A 328 -5.97 -18.96 -0.06
C GLN A 328 -6.55 -18.06 -1.15
N ILE A 329 -5.67 -17.52 -2.01
CA ILE A 329 -6.07 -16.71 -3.16
C ILE A 329 -5.41 -17.25 -4.42
N LEU A 330 -6.21 -17.40 -5.47
CA LEU A 330 -5.75 -17.70 -6.83
C LEU A 330 -6.03 -16.50 -7.73
N GLY A 331 -5.05 -16.09 -8.51
CA GLY A 331 -5.14 -14.94 -9.40
C GLY A 331 -4.70 -15.24 -10.83
N THR A 332 -5.29 -14.53 -11.78
CA THR A 332 -4.81 -14.47 -13.16
C THR A 332 -4.86 -13.04 -13.66
N ASP A 333 -3.89 -12.66 -14.44
CA ASP A 333 -3.78 -11.32 -15.03
C ASP A 333 -3.38 -11.36 -16.49
N PHE A 334 -3.78 -10.34 -17.23
CA PHE A 334 -3.29 -10.11 -18.58
C PHE A 334 -3.13 -8.63 -18.87
N VAL A 335 -2.19 -8.29 -19.73
CA VAL A 335 -2.08 -6.97 -20.34
C VAL A 335 -1.65 -7.11 -21.80
N TYR A 336 -2.38 -6.44 -22.67
CA TYR A 336 -2.01 -6.27 -24.07
C TYR A 336 -1.79 -4.80 -24.36
N LYS A 337 -0.66 -4.45 -24.98
CA LYS A 337 -0.31 -3.11 -25.41
C LYS A 337 -0.04 -3.09 -26.92
N TYR A 338 -0.62 -2.12 -27.59
CA TYR A 338 -0.33 -1.77 -28.97
C TYR A 338 0.28 -0.39 -29.04
N ASP A 339 1.48 -0.28 -29.60
CA ASP A 339 2.19 0.98 -29.84
C ASP A 339 2.05 1.36 -31.32
N ALA A 340 1.31 2.41 -31.59
CA ALA A 340 1.08 2.93 -32.94
C ALA A 340 2.32 3.60 -33.56
N LYS A 341 3.40 3.76 -32.78
CA LYS A 341 4.63 4.47 -33.17
C LYS A 341 4.39 5.92 -33.57
N ARG A 342 3.34 6.54 -33.05
CA ARG A 342 3.03 7.96 -33.24
C ARG A 342 3.52 8.80 -32.05
N ALA A 343 3.64 10.10 -32.28
CA ALA A 343 4.12 11.01 -31.24
C ALA A 343 3.15 11.08 -30.06
N HIS A 344 3.68 11.02 -28.85
CA HIS A 344 2.98 11.25 -27.60
C HIS A 344 1.77 10.32 -27.36
N GLY A 345 1.87 9.05 -27.79
CA GLY A 345 0.88 8.01 -27.52
C GLY A 345 -0.38 8.06 -28.39
N GLU A 346 -0.38 8.85 -29.49
CA GLU A 346 -1.51 8.88 -30.42
C GLU A 346 -1.65 7.53 -31.13
N GLY A 347 -2.83 6.93 -31.00
CA GLY A 347 -3.15 5.62 -31.59
C GLY A 347 -2.74 4.44 -30.73
N ASP A 348 -2.08 4.65 -29.59
CA ASP A 348 -1.74 3.58 -28.68
C ASP A 348 -3.00 3.02 -28.00
N PHE A 349 -2.98 1.71 -27.76
CA PHE A 349 -4.08 1.01 -27.12
C PHE A 349 -3.54 0.08 -26.03
N VAL A 350 -4.23 0.04 -24.89
CA VAL A 350 -3.96 -0.89 -23.78
C VAL A 350 -5.26 -1.59 -23.41
N LEU A 351 -5.20 -2.91 -23.27
CA LEU A 351 -6.26 -3.72 -22.67
C LEU A 351 -5.66 -4.52 -21.53
N GLN A 352 -6.25 -4.43 -20.35
CA GLN A 352 -5.74 -5.08 -19.14
C GLN A 352 -6.90 -5.61 -18.31
N GLY A 353 -6.66 -6.70 -17.59
CA GLY A 353 -7.62 -7.24 -16.64
C GLY A 353 -6.98 -8.23 -15.69
N GLU A 354 -7.60 -8.38 -14.53
CA GLU A 354 -7.19 -9.32 -13.49
C GLU A 354 -8.45 -9.93 -12.85
N TYR A 355 -8.33 -11.18 -12.44
CA TYR A 355 -9.34 -11.92 -11.68
C TYR A 355 -8.67 -12.56 -10.48
N PHE A 356 -9.32 -12.48 -9.32
CA PHE A 356 -8.93 -13.17 -8.09
C PHE A 356 -10.08 -13.94 -7.52
N TYR A 357 -9.77 -15.12 -6.96
CA TYR A 357 -10.67 -15.96 -6.18
C TYR A 357 -10.04 -16.22 -4.82
N ARG A 358 -10.80 -15.96 -3.75
CA ARG A 358 -10.40 -16.16 -2.35
C ARG A 358 -11.23 -17.26 -1.71
N ASP A 359 -10.57 -18.16 -0.96
CA ASP A 359 -11.17 -19.20 -0.14
C ASP A 359 -10.58 -19.10 1.27
N MET A 360 -11.40 -18.77 2.24
CA MET A 360 -11.05 -18.71 3.66
C MET A 360 -11.75 -19.84 4.39
N ASP A 361 -11.00 -20.61 5.17
CA ASP A 361 -11.47 -21.75 5.97
C ASP A 361 -10.94 -21.56 7.39
N LEU A 362 -11.78 -20.98 8.26
CA LEU A 362 -11.43 -20.61 9.61
C LEU A 362 -12.31 -21.35 10.61
N ASP A 363 -11.71 -21.73 11.72
CA ASP A 363 -12.37 -22.31 12.89
C ASP A 363 -12.67 -21.20 13.91
N GLY A 364 -13.91 -21.14 14.40
CA GLY A 364 -14.29 -20.19 15.45
C GLY A 364 -13.58 -20.50 16.77
N GLU A 365 -13.10 -19.44 17.41
CA GLU A 365 -12.42 -19.45 18.69
C GLU A 365 -13.19 -18.61 19.73
N GLY A 366 -12.86 -18.72 21.00
CA GLY A 366 -13.54 -17.99 22.06
C GLY A 366 -15.04 -18.36 22.15
N ASP A 367 -15.92 -17.38 22.01
CA ASP A 367 -17.38 -17.57 22.07
C ASP A 367 -17.92 -18.26 20.79
N TRP A 368 -17.17 -18.20 19.69
CA TRP A 368 -17.47 -18.90 18.44
C TRP A 368 -16.90 -20.31 18.37
N ALA A 369 -16.25 -20.81 19.43
CA ALA A 369 -15.57 -22.11 19.44
C ALA A 369 -16.47 -23.27 18.97
N GLY A 370 -16.01 -23.97 17.91
CA GLY A 370 -16.69 -25.09 17.30
C GLY A 370 -17.71 -24.72 16.23
N SER A 371 -17.77 -23.45 15.81
CA SER A 371 -18.54 -22.97 14.68
C SER A 371 -17.60 -22.58 13.53
N PRO A 372 -17.91 -22.84 12.27
CA PRO A 372 -17.06 -22.43 11.15
C PRO A 372 -17.24 -20.93 10.85
N TRP A 373 -16.16 -20.33 10.33
CA TRP A 373 -16.19 -19.04 9.65
C TRP A 373 -15.51 -19.21 8.29
N ASN A 374 -16.29 -19.33 7.23
CA ASN A 374 -15.79 -19.63 5.89
C ASN A 374 -16.23 -18.56 4.91
N ALA A 375 -15.37 -18.18 3.97
CA ALA A 375 -15.70 -17.26 2.90
C ALA A 375 -15.14 -17.74 1.55
N LYS A 376 -16.01 -17.78 0.52
CA LYS A 376 -15.64 -18.00 -0.87
C LYS A 376 -16.06 -16.81 -1.68
N GLN A 377 -15.08 -16.12 -2.26
CA GLN A 377 -15.31 -14.82 -2.85
C GLN A 377 -14.47 -14.63 -4.11
N ASP A 378 -15.00 -13.91 -5.08
CA ASP A 378 -14.25 -13.57 -6.28
C ASP A 378 -14.43 -12.11 -6.69
N GLY A 379 -13.56 -11.68 -7.60
CA GLY A 379 -13.69 -10.39 -8.24
C GLY A 379 -12.75 -10.23 -9.42
N TYR A 380 -13.09 -9.32 -10.30
CA TYR A 380 -12.25 -8.97 -11.44
C TYR A 380 -12.44 -7.53 -11.86
N TYR A 381 -11.49 -7.05 -12.63
CA TYR A 381 -11.67 -5.85 -13.42
C TYR A 381 -11.15 -6.06 -14.85
N VAL A 382 -11.69 -5.29 -15.77
CA VAL A 382 -11.18 -5.15 -17.14
C VAL A 382 -11.17 -3.68 -17.50
N GLN A 383 -10.03 -3.20 -18.02
CA GLN A 383 -9.89 -1.81 -18.46
C GLN A 383 -9.30 -1.72 -19.86
N GLY A 384 -9.78 -0.75 -20.63
CA GLY A 384 -9.28 -0.43 -21.97
C GLY A 384 -8.95 1.06 -22.07
N LEU A 385 -7.80 1.39 -22.69
CA LEU A 385 -7.30 2.75 -22.86
C LEU A 385 -6.92 2.98 -24.32
N TYR A 386 -7.20 4.18 -24.82
CA TYR A 386 -6.89 4.57 -26.18
C TYR A 386 -6.39 6.01 -26.26
N GLY A 387 -5.21 6.18 -26.88
CA GLY A 387 -4.65 7.49 -27.21
C GLY A 387 -5.27 8.06 -28.48
N PHE A 388 -6.29 8.91 -28.35
CA PHE A 388 -7.04 9.41 -29.51
C PHE A 388 -6.45 10.69 -30.13
N LEU A 389 -5.60 11.41 -29.39
CA LEU A 389 -4.81 12.57 -29.82
C LEU A 389 -3.43 12.56 -29.14
N PRO A 390 -2.43 13.28 -29.67
CA PRO A 390 -1.16 13.43 -28.98
C PRO A 390 -1.35 13.95 -27.55
N ARG A 391 -0.83 13.22 -26.55
CA ARG A 391 -0.93 13.53 -25.10
C ARG A 391 -2.33 13.37 -24.48
N TRP A 392 -3.34 12.94 -25.23
CA TRP A 392 -4.67 12.67 -24.73
C TRP A 392 -5.00 11.20 -24.84
N ARG A 393 -5.45 10.60 -23.74
CA ARG A 393 -6.00 9.25 -23.76
C ARG A 393 -7.30 9.18 -22.96
N GLY A 394 -8.22 8.36 -23.43
CA GLY A 394 -9.43 8.01 -22.70
C GLY A 394 -9.42 6.55 -22.31
N GLY A 395 -10.14 6.21 -21.27
CA GLY A 395 -10.24 4.84 -20.77
C GLY A 395 -11.60 4.52 -20.19
N LEU A 396 -11.92 3.23 -20.20
CA LEU A 396 -13.08 2.65 -19.51
C LEU A 396 -12.59 1.49 -18.66
N ARG A 397 -13.12 1.36 -17.44
CA ARG A 397 -12.90 0.23 -16.54
C ARG A 397 -14.25 -0.28 -16.04
N TRP A 398 -14.40 -1.59 -16.09
CA TRP A 398 -15.46 -2.32 -15.41
C TRP A 398 -14.86 -3.11 -14.27
N ASP A 399 -15.41 -2.93 -13.08
CA ASP A 399 -15.08 -3.67 -11.87
C ASP A 399 -16.29 -4.54 -11.49
N GLN A 400 -16.04 -5.76 -11.03
CA GLN A 400 -17.03 -6.71 -10.56
C GLN A 400 -16.47 -7.50 -9.40
N ILE A 401 -17.21 -7.60 -8.30
CA ILE A 401 -16.90 -8.49 -7.17
C ILE A 401 -18.14 -9.27 -6.78
N GLY A 402 -17.92 -10.45 -6.18
CA GLY A 402 -18.98 -11.23 -5.57
C GLY A 402 -19.88 -11.98 -6.56
N LEU A 403 -19.39 -12.38 -7.74
CA LEU A 403 -20.10 -13.39 -8.55
C LEU A 403 -20.15 -14.73 -7.79
N ILE A 404 -19.10 -15.02 -7.02
CA ILE A 404 -19.07 -16.00 -5.94
C ILE A 404 -18.92 -15.17 -4.67
N ASN A 405 -19.89 -15.25 -3.76
CA ASN A 405 -19.91 -14.51 -2.50
C ASN A 405 -20.68 -15.30 -1.44
N ASP A 406 -20.09 -16.42 -1.05
CA ASP A 406 -20.65 -17.34 -0.09
C ASP A 406 -19.95 -17.15 1.25
N LEU A 407 -20.70 -16.85 2.28
CA LEU A 407 -20.23 -16.69 3.65
C LEU A 407 -20.91 -17.71 4.57
N GLU A 408 -20.16 -18.30 5.49
CA GLU A 408 -20.69 -19.11 6.59
C GLU A 408 -20.06 -18.59 7.88
N THR A 409 -20.89 -18.00 8.74
CA THR A 409 -20.45 -17.40 9.99
C THR A 409 -21.18 -18.03 11.18
N PRO A 410 -20.61 -17.99 12.39
CA PRO A 410 -21.24 -18.49 13.61
C PRO A 410 -22.62 -17.89 13.88
N GLU A 411 -22.80 -16.63 13.57
CA GLU A 411 -24.03 -15.88 13.86
C GLU A 411 -25.05 -15.96 12.73
N GLY A 412 -24.61 -15.82 11.48
CA GLY A 412 -25.46 -15.72 10.30
C GLY A 412 -25.75 -17.05 9.61
N GLY A 413 -25.02 -18.12 9.95
CA GLY A 413 -25.05 -19.38 9.21
C GLY A 413 -24.50 -19.19 7.78
N SER A 414 -24.99 -20.01 6.84
CA SER A 414 -24.56 -19.97 5.44
C SER A 414 -25.43 -19.00 4.64
N VAL A 415 -24.83 -17.97 4.06
CA VAL A 415 -25.47 -16.91 3.25
C VAL A 415 -24.71 -16.74 1.95
N THR A 416 -25.43 -16.61 0.84
CA THR A 416 -24.88 -16.16 -0.45
C THR A 416 -25.34 -14.73 -0.68
N TYR A 417 -24.40 -13.80 -0.73
CA TYR A 417 -24.67 -12.38 -0.99
C TYR A 417 -24.71 -12.05 -2.49
N GLY A 418 -25.26 -10.90 -2.83
CA GLY A 418 -25.28 -10.38 -4.19
C GLY A 418 -23.91 -9.85 -4.66
N ASP A 419 -23.86 -9.52 -5.93
CA ASP A 419 -22.67 -8.96 -6.58
C ASP A 419 -22.67 -7.42 -6.53
N SER A 420 -21.47 -6.84 -6.47
CA SER A 420 -21.26 -5.41 -6.62
C SER A 420 -20.45 -5.12 -7.88
N SER A 421 -20.77 -4.01 -8.57
CA SER A 421 -20.10 -3.66 -9.82
C SER A 421 -19.93 -2.15 -9.98
N ARG A 422 -18.93 -1.74 -10.78
CA ARG A 422 -18.66 -0.33 -11.06
C ARG A 422 -18.21 -0.16 -12.50
N LEU A 423 -18.68 0.93 -13.14
CA LEU A 423 -18.18 1.43 -14.42
C LEU A 423 -17.49 2.76 -14.20
N ALA A 424 -16.22 2.86 -14.54
CA ALA A 424 -15.45 4.10 -14.51
C ALA A 424 -15.03 4.52 -15.93
N ALA A 425 -15.10 5.81 -16.21
CA ALA A 425 -14.60 6.42 -17.43
C ALA A 425 -13.59 7.52 -17.07
N MET A 426 -12.45 7.53 -17.74
CA MET A 426 -11.41 8.51 -17.49
C MET A 426 -10.92 9.21 -18.75
N LEU A 427 -10.42 10.42 -18.58
CA LEU A 427 -9.77 11.24 -19.58
C LEU A 427 -8.48 11.82 -19.01
N ASP A 428 -7.35 11.48 -19.62
CA ASP A 428 -6.02 11.97 -19.27
C ASP A 428 -5.51 13.00 -20.27
N TRP A 429 -4.89 14.05 -19.76
CA TRP A 429 -4.09 14.98 -20.53
C TRP A 429 -2.68 15.09 -19.93
N LYS A 430 -1.68 14.55 -20.64
CA LYS A 430 -0.27 14.65 -20.27
C LYS A 430 0.28 16.00 -20.75
N LEU A 431 0.34 16.99 -19.83
CA LEU A 431 0.90 18.31 -20.17
C LEU A 431 2.38 18.21 -20.55
N SER A 432 3.13 17.34 -19.83
CA SER A 432 4.54 17.04 -20.06
C SER A 432 4.82 15.60 -19.64
N GLU A 433 6.07 15.18 -19.66
CA GLU A 433 6.53 13.91 -19.07
C GLU A 433 6.42 13.90 -17.53
N PHE A 434 6.29 15.09 -16.91
CA PHE A 434 6.30 15.29 -15.48
C PHE A 434 4.92 15.71 -14.92
N SER A 435 3.91 15.87 -15.75
CA SER A 435 2.63 16.44 -15.30
C SER A 435 1.45 15.84 -16.07
N LEU A 436 0.47 15.36 -15.32
CA LEU A 436 -0.77 14.74 -15.77
C LEU A 436 -1.97 15.45 -15.15
N LEU A 437 -2.96 15.76 -15.98
CA LEU A 437 -4.32 16.07 -15.53
C LEU A 437 -5.22 14.90 -15.91
N ARG A 438 -6.00 14.40 -14.94
CA ARG A 438 -6.98 13.32 -15.13
C ARG A 438 -8.34 13.77 -14.64
N ALA A 439 -9.37 13.51 -15.45
CA ALA A 439 -10.76 13.56 -15.02
C ALA A 439 -11.32 12.13 -15.05
N GLN A 440 -11.99 11.72 -14.00
CA GLN A 440 -12.66 10.41 -13.91
C GLN A 440 -14.07 10.60 -13.41
N ALA A 441 -15.00 9.83 -13.96
CA ALA A 441 -16.36 9.68 -13.46
C ALA A 441 -16.67 8.18 -13.35
N GLY A 442 -17.25 7.77 -12.23
CA GLY A 442 -17.65 6.40 -11.96
C GLY A 442 -19.12 6.31 -11.56
N ARG A 443 -19.73 5.19 -11.84
CA ARG A 443 -21.01 4.79 -11.27
C ARG A 443 -20.89 3.35 -10.79
N GLY A 444 -21.21 3.13 -9.51
CA GLY A 444 -21.24 1.83 -8.89
C GLY A 444 -22.66 1.40 -8.52
N TRP A 445 -22.84 0.10 -8.42
CA TRP A 445 -24.01 -0.59 -7.92
C TRP A 445 -23.51 -1.57 -6.85
N TYR A 446 -23.75 -1.24 -5.61
CA TYR A 446 -23.15 -1.87 -4.46
C TYR A 446 -24.20 -2.65 -3.68
N GLU A 447 -23.89 -3.88 -3.32
CA GLU A 447 -24.72 -4.72 -2.44
C GLU A 447 -24.22 -4.55 -1.01
N THR A 448 -25.04 -4.00 -0.14
CA THR A 448 -24.79 -3.82 1.28
C THR A 448 -25.78 -4.66 2.10
N GLU A 449 -25.58 -4.76 3.40
CA GLU A 449 -26.53 -5.46 4.28
C GLU A 449 -27.92 -4.81 4.31
N ASP A 450 -27.98 -3.50 4.11
CA ASP A 450 -29.22 -2.73 4.05
C ASP A 450 -29.93 -2.81 2.67
N GLY A 451 -29.26 -3.40 1.67
CA GLY A 451 -29.75 -3.59 0.32
C GLY A 451 -28.85 -2.97 -0.74
N ARG A 452 -29.36 -2.92 -1.97
CA ARG A 452 -28.57 -2.43 -3.11
C ARG A 452 -28.58 -0.90 -3.18
N GLU A 453 -27.39 -0.32 -3.15
CA GLU A 453 -27.17 1.12 -3.34
C GLU A 453 -26.47 1.42 -4.66
N ASP A 454 -26.82 2.55 -5.29
CA ASP A 454 -26.11 3.06 -6.46
C ASP A 454 -25.55 4.45 -6.17
N ALA A 455 -24.29 4.66 -6.55
CA ALA A 455 -23.60 5.90 -6.27
C ALA A 455 -22.78 6.39 -7.47
N TRP A 456 -22.67 7.70 -7.59
CA TRP A 456 -21.79 8.38 -8.53
C TRP A 456 -20.56 8.93 -7.82
N GLU A 457 -19.43 8.85 -8.49
CA GLU A 457 -18.18 9.44 -8.04
C GLU A 457 -17.53 10.24 -9.18
N PHE A 458 -16.89 11.33 -8.83
CA PHE A 458 -16.15 12.17 -9.75
C PHE A 458 -14.83 12.61 -9.14
N ALA A 459 -13.74 12.50 -9.91
CA ALA A 459 -12.42 12.96 -9.51
C ALA A 459 -11.78 13.82 -10.59
N LEU A 460 -11.12 14.90 -10.18
CA LEU A 460 -10.23 15.71 -11.02
C LEU A 460 -8.86 15.77 -10.37
N GLN A 461 -7.88 15.07 -10.94
CA GLN A 461 -6.56 14.88 -10.39
C GLN A 461 -5.52 15.70 -11.15
N TRP A 462 -4.60 16.30 -10.43
CA TRP A 462 -3.39 16.92 -10.97
C TRP A 462 -2.17 16.31 -10.29
N GLN A 463 -1.43 15.52 -11.06
CA GLN A 463 -0.23 14.83 -10.63
C GLN A 463 1.00 15.51 -11.23
N VAL A 464 2.03 15.72 -10.40
CA VAL A 464 3.32 16.25 -10.81
C VAL A 464 4.43 15.36 -10.24
N THR A 465 5.32 14.90 -11.13
CA THR A 465 6.48 14.09 -10.76
C THR A 465 7.76 14.82 -11.13
N PHE A 466 8.75 14.89 -10.25
CA PHE A 466 10.03 15.50 -10.54
C PHE A 466 11.17 14.72 -9.86
N GLY A 467 12.37 14.84 -10.44
CA GLY A 467 13.54 14.06 -10.06
C GLY A 467 13.82 12.91 -11.03
N LYS A 468 14.77 12.05 -10.67
CA LYS A 468 15.03 10.81 -11.40
C LYS A 468 14.04 9.76 -10.91
N HIS A 469 13.00 9.53 -11.69
CA HIS A 469 12.04 8.47 -11.42
C HIS A 469 12.59 7.14 -11.93
N ALA A 470 12.50 6.09 -11.11
CA ALA A 470 12.85 4.75 -11.56
C ALA A 470 11.96 4.35 -12.75
N ALA A 471 12.54 3.67 -13.74
CA ALA A 471 11.76 3.15 -14.87
C ALA A 471 10.71 2.17 -14.33
N HIS A 472 9.45 2.41 -14.71
CA HIS A 472 8.36 1.50 -14.34
C HIS A 472 8.53 0.17 -15.05
N ASP A 473 8.26 -0.93 -14.34
CA ASP A 473 8.17 -2.25 -14.92
C ASP A 473 7.06 -2.27 -16.00
N PHE A 474 7.31 -3.07 -17.05
CA PHE A 474 6.40 -3.25 -18.20
C PHE A 474 4.99 -3.68 -17.79
#